data_58c53a8567ee795a4d4eaab44b6f1814
#
_entry.id   58c53a8567ee795a4d4eaab44b6f1814
#
_cell.length_a   1.000
_cell.length_b   1.000
_cell.length_c   1.000
_cell.angle_alpha   90.00
_cell.angle_beta   90.00
_cell.angle_gamma   90.00
#
_symmetry.space_group_name_H-M   'P 1'
#
loop_
_entity.id
_entity.type
_entity.pdbx_description
1 polymer ?
#
loop_
_entity_poly.entity_id
_entity_poly.type
_entity_poly.pdbx_seq_one_letter_code
_entity_poly.pdbx_strand_id
1 'polypeptide(L)'
;LTDIKHALFQNPLGVKMWDVSAAKAHSSPNDWHSHPGGIARIGHQTDGFAFDNEGPAHRVLLEPFALSSRLVTNGEWDEFIADGGYDTATLWLSDGWGWVRENAIRAPLYWRDDEQFTHAGWQARDPDAPVTHISYFEADAFASWAGHRLPTEFEWEAIARGQEGELPAHDPQGGNQLDDATPPLPRGGGELFGDCWQFTRSGYLPYPRFQPAEGAVGEYNGKFMSGQFVLKGASCATARGHSRASYRNFFYPHQRWQFTGVRLAKDI
;
A
#
# COMPACT_ATOMS: atom_id res chain seq x y z
N LEU A 1 -15.82 4.56 2.26
CA LEU A 1 -15.29 4.99 3.57
C LEU A 1 -14.20 6.05 3.42
N THR A 2 -13.22 5.86 2.55
CA THR A 2 -12.09 6.81 2.36
C THR A 2 -12.54 8.17 1.84
N ASP A 3 -13.45 8.19 0.86
CA ASP A 3 -14.02 9.44 0.33
C ASP A 3 -14.86 10.17 1.39
N ILE A 4 -15.58 9.43 2.21
CA ILE A 4 -16.32 10.00 3.36
C ILE A 4 -15.33 10.61 4.36
N LYS A 5 -14.23 9.92 4.68
CA LYS A 5 -13.18 10.47 5.55
C LYS A 5 -12.62 11.77 4.99
N HIS A 6 -12.37 11.82 3.68
CA HIS A 6 -11.85 13.02 3.03
C HIS A 6 -12.85 14.18 3.09
N ALA A 7 -14.12 13.90 2.85
CA ALA A 7 -15.19 14.90 2.98
C ALA A 7 -15.32 15.43 4.43
N LEU A 8 -15.23 14.55 5.42
CA LEU A 8 -15.25 14.94 6.84
C LEU A 8 -14.05 15.80 7.22
N PHE A 9 -12.85 15.45 6.72
CA PHE A 9 -11.64 16.25 6.94
C PHE A 9 -11.75 17.66 6.40
N GLN A 10 -12.42 17.85 5.26
CA GLN A 10 -12.65 19.16 4.66
C GLN A 10 -13.82 19.94 5.30
N ASN A 11 -14.60 19.30 6.17
CA ASN A 11 -15.75 19.92 6.78
C ASN A 11 -15.32 20.83 7.95
N PRO A 12 -15.57 22.17 7.88
CA PRO A 12 -15.17 23.10 8.94
C PRO A 12 -15.89 22.88 10.27
N LEU A 13 -16.97 22.11 10.29
CA LEU A 13 -17.73 21.79 11.52
C LEU A 13 -17.08 20.68 12.35
N GLY A 14 -16.00 20.05 11.87
CA GLY A 14 -15.27 19.02 12.62
C GLY A 14 -16.10 17.78 12.97
N VAL A 15 -17.03 17.41 12.08
CA VAL A 15 -17.93 16.25 12.29
C VAL A 15 -17.13 14.95 12.28
N LYS A 16 -17.46 14.05 13.21
CA LYS A 16 -16.92 12.69 13.29
C LYS A 16 -18.01 11.64 13.03
N MET A 17 -17.64 10.48 12.48
CA MET A 17 -18.58 9.38 12.22
C MET A 17 -18.77 8.45 13.41
N TRP A 18 -17.72 8.29 14.22
CA TRP A 18 -17.71 7.37 15.36
C TRP A 18 -17.11 8.00 16.60
N ASP A 19 -17.63 7.62 17.75
CA ASP A 19 -16.99 7.82 19.05
C ASP A 19 -16.19 6.56 19.37
N VAL A 20 -14.90 6.56 19.06
CA VAL A 20 -14.05 5.40 19.32
C VAL A 20 -12.78 5.82 20.03
N SER A 21 -12.45 5.09 21.09
CA SER A 21 -11.10 5.02 21.61
C SER A 21 -10.26 4.16 20.66
N ALA A 22 -9.19 4.70 20.12
CA ALA A 22 -8.28 3.93 19.27
C ALA A 22 -7.67 2.79 20.10
N ALA A 23 -7.82 1.55 19.62
CA ALA A 23 -7.00 0.46 20.12
C ALA A 23 -5.54 0.75 19.73
N LYS A 24 -4.61 0.52 20.66
CA LYS A 24 -3.18 0.70 20.38
C LYS A 24 -2.74 -0.23 19.27
N ALA A 25 -1.92 0.29 18.39
CA ALA A 25 -1.24 -0.48 17.36
C ALA A 25 -0.14 -1.35 17.99
N HIS A 26 0.30 -2.34 17.22
CA HIS A 26 1.41 -3.21 17.57
C HIS A 26 2.43 -3.19 16.44
N SER A 27 3.65 -2.77 16.72
CA SER A 27 4.79 -2.91 15.84
C SER A 27 5.74 -3.97 16.38
N SER A 28 6.01 -4.98 15.56
CA SER A 28 7.10 -5.93 15.82
C SER A 28 8.41 -5.39 15.25
N PRO A 29 9.58 -5.83 15.74
CA PRO A 29 10.84 -5.57 15.06
C PRO A 29 10.75 -6.01 13.59
N ASN A 30 11.34 -5.22 12.69
CA ASN A 30 11.34 -5.57 11.27
C ASN A 30 12.27 -6.77 11.02
N ASP A 31 11.77 -7.75 10.30
CA ASP A 31 12.52 -8.89 9.76
C ASP A 31 12.32 -8.93 8.22
N TRP A 32 12.97 -9.88 7.55
CA TRP A 32 12.97 -9.95 6.10
C TRP A 32 12.57 -11.33 5.60
N HIS A 33 11.54 -11.37 4.77
CA HIS A 33 11.16 -12.57 4.00
C HIS A 33 12.03 -12.64 2.75
N SER A 34 13.06 -13.49 2.78
CA SER A 34 13.96 -13.70 1.64
C SER A 34 13.34 -14.62 0.60
N HIS A 35 13.53 -14.28 -0.68
CA HIS A 35 13.13 -15.09 -1.83
C HIS A 35 14.35 -15.32 -2.73
N PRO A 36 14.67 -16.58 -3.11
CA PRO A 36 15.89 -16.90 -3.85
C PRO A 36 15.89 -16.46 -5.31
N GLY A 37 14.80 -15.83 -5.76
CA GLY A 37 14.62 -15.50 -7.18
C GLY A 37 14.07 -16.67 -7.98
N GLY A 38 14.30 -16.65 -9.30
CA GLY A 38 13.86 -17.69 -10.23
C GLY A 38 12.56 -17.35 -10.96
N ILE A 39 11.96 -18.34 -11.62
CA ILE A 39 10.75 -18.14 -12.42
C ILE A 39 9.52 -18.29 -11.53
N ALA A 40 8.82 -17.17 -11.30
CA ALA A 40 7.54 -17.14 -10.61
C ALA A 40 6.36 -17.12 -11.60
N ARG A 41 5.22 -17.67 -11.20
CA ARG A 41 3.97 -17.57 -11.94
C ARG A 41 3.07 -16.51 -11.26
N ILE A 42 2.81 -15.45 -11.97
CA ILE A 42 2.12 -14.26 -11.50
C ILE A 42 0.75 -14.16 -12.18
N GLY A 43 -0.22 -13.58 -11.49
CA GLY A 43 -1.59 -13.39 -11.96
C GLY A 43 -2.55 -14.46 -11.46
N HIS A 44 -3.84 -14.27 -11.71
CA HIS A 44 -4.90 -15.17 -11.23
C HIS A 44 -4.80 -16.57 -11.85
N GLN A 45 -4.90 -17.61 -11.03
CA GLN A 45 -4.63 -19.00 -11.43
C GLN A 45 -5.76 -19.97 -11.07
N THR A 46 -6.83 -19.51 -10.47
CA THR A 46 -7.94 -20.36 -10.01
C THR A 46 -9.23 -20.06 -10.81
N ASP A 47 -10.25 -20.91 -10.66
CA ASP A 47 -11.56 -20.72 -11.30
C ASP A 47 -12.45 -19.71 -10.55
N GLY A 48 -11.97 -19.11 -9.46
CA GLY A 48 -12.70 -18.11 -8.69
C GLY A 48 -12.79 -16.75 -9.38
N PHE A 49 -13.52 -15.83 -8.75
CA PHE A 49 -13.64 -14.46 -9.24
C PHE A 49 -12.28 -13.74 -9.23
N ALA A 50 -11.99 -13.07 -10.33
CA ALA A 50 -10.88 -12.11 -10.48
C ALA A 50 -11.31 -10.98 -11.40
N PHE A 51 -10.68 -9.82 -11.26
CA PHE A 51 -10.80 -8.77 -12.26
C PHE A 51 -9.96 -9.11 -13.49
N ASP A 52 -10.33 -8.57 -14.65
CA ASP A 52 -9.62 -8.81 -15.92
C ASP A 52 -8.14 -8.42 -15.86
N ASN A 53 -7.80 -7.36 -15.10
CA ASN A 53 -6.43 -6.88 -14.90
C ASN A 53 -5.54 -7.82 -14.06
N GLU A 54 -6.12 -8.82 -13.40
CA GLU A 54 -5.37 -9.84 -12.64
C GLU A 54 -4.82 -10.97 -13.54
N GLY A 55 -5.16 -10.95 -14.81
CA GLY A 55 -4.78 -11.96 -15.78
C GLY A 55 -4.26 -11.40 -17.12
N PRO A 56 -3.85 -12.31 -18.02
CA PRO A 56 -3.67 -13.75 -17.80
C PRO A 56 -2.44 -14.08 -16.94
N ALA A 57 -2.49 -15.22 -16.27
CA ALA A 57 -1.34 -15.69 -15.52
C ALA A 57 -0.15 -15.95 -16.45
N HIS A 58 1.03 -15.48 -16.05
CA HIS A 58 2.23 -15.50 -16.86
C HIS A 58 3.48 -15.76 -16.02
N ARG A 59 4.61 -16.03 -16.66
CA ARG A 59 5.89 -16.27 -16.00
C ARG A 59 6.71 -14.99 -15.96
N VAL A 60 7.31 -14.74 -14.78
CA VAL A 60 8.23 -13.62 -14.55
C VAL A 60 9.52 -14.17 -13.95
N LEU A 61 10.66 -13.71 -14.43
CA LEU A 61 11.95 -13.96 -13.78
C LEU A 61 12.11 -12.94 -12.65
N LEU A 62 12.38 -13.42 -11.46
CA LEU A 62 12.75 -12.63 -10.29
C LEU A 62 14.22 -12.82 -9.97
N GLU A 63 14.91 -11.72 -9.68
CA GLU A 63 16.22 -11.78 -9.04
C GLU A 63 16.06 -12.06 -7.54
N PRO A 64 17.09 -12.52 -6.81
CA PRO A 64 17.02 -12.70 -5.37
C PRO A 64 16.69 -11.38 -4.66
N PHE A 65 15.72 -11.40 -3.74
CA PHE A 65 15.27 -10.22 -3.00
C PHE A 65 14.78 -10.59 -1.60
N ALA A 66 14.60 -9.57 -0.78
CA ALA A 66 13.89 -9.72 0.49
C ALA A 66 12.82 -8.64 0.65
N LEU A 67 11.67 -9.04 1.21
CA LEU A 67 10.54 -8.18 1.52
C LEU A 67 10.46 -8.00 3.05
N SER A 68 10.27 -6.76 3.51
CA SER A 68 10.07 -6.45 4.93
C SER A 68 8.91 -7.25 5.51
N SER A 69 9.06 -7.79 6.72
CA SER A 69 8.02 -8.57 7.41
C SER A 69 6.83 -7.72 7.85
N ARG A 70 6.99 -6.38 7.95
CA ARG A 70 5.95 -5.44 8.36
C ARG A 70 5.91 -4.17 7.50
N LEU A 71 4.87 -3.41 7.70
CA LEU A 71 4.72 -2.08 7.13
C LEU A 71 5.62 -1.06 7.86
N VAL A 72 5.96 0.03 7.17
CA VAL A 72 6.59 1.20 7.77
C VAL A 72 5.61 1.86 8.73
N THR A 73 6.11 2.25 9.91
CA THR A 73 5.30 2.84 10.97
C THR A 73 5.28 4.37 10.94
N ASN A 74 4.33 4.96 11.66
CA ASN A 74 4.28 6.41 11.87
C ASN A 74 5.55 6.95 12.54
N GLY A 75 6.12 6.21 13.51
CA GLY A 75 7.35 6.60 14.20
C GLY A 75 8.55 6.67 13.24
N GLU A 76 8.71 5.66 12.37
CA GLU A 76 9.75 5.69 11.34
C GLU A 76 9.54 6.83 10.33
N TRP A 77 8.28 7.19 10.07
CA TRP A 77 7.98 8.33 9.22
C TRP A 77 8.29 9.67 9.88
N ASP A 78 8.06 9.79 11.19
CA ASP A 78 8.48 10.97 11.96
C ASP A 78 10.01 11.15 11.92
N GLU A 79 10.79 10.05 11.97
CA GLU A 79 12.24 10.09 11.79
C GLU A 79 12.63 10.60 10.40
N PHE A 80 11.96 10.11 9.33
CA PHE A 80 12.15 10.60 7.97
C PHE A 80 11.89 12.11 7.84
N ILE A 81 10.82 12.60 8.46
CA ILE A 81 10.49 14.04 8.48
C ILE A 81 11.58 14.81 9.25
N ALA A 82 11.95 14.35 10.45
CA ALA A 82 12.92 15.00 11.31
C ALA A 82 14.33 15.09 10.67
N ASP A 83 14.69 14.09 9.86
CA ASP A 83 15.95 14.05 9.10
C ASP A 83 15.90 14.88 7.79
N GLY A 84 14.83 15.65 7.58
CA GLY A 84 14.68 16.54 6.43
C GLY A 84 14.31 15.84 5.14
N GLY A 85 13.63 14.70 5.22
CA GLY A 85 13.23 13.90 4.04
C GLY A 85 12.43 14.68 3.00
N TYR A 86 11.53 15.58 3.44
CA TYR A 86 10.75 16.45 2.55
C TYR A 86 11.52 17.66 2.00
N ASP A 87 12.75 17.90 2.46
CA ASP A 87 13.61 19.00 2.01
C ASP A 87 14.85 18.53 1.23
N THR A 88 15.06 17.21 1.12
CA THR A 88 16.21 16.58 0.48
C THR A 88 15.88 16.11 -0.92
N ALA A 89 16.11 16.94 -1.94
CA ALA A 89 15.72 16.69 -3.33
C ALA A 89 16.22 15.35 -3.91
N THR A 90 17.40 14.90 -3.48
CA THR A 90 18.05 13.68 -3.99
C THR A 90 17.33 12.38 -3.62
N LEU A 91 16.41 12.42 -2.66
CA LEU A 91 15.58 11.27 -2.27
C LEU A 91 14.39 11.06 -3.21
N TRP A 92 14.00 12.10 -3.94
CA TRP A 92 12.74 12.14 -4.68
C TRP A 92 12.92 11.89 -6.18
N LEU A 93 11.95 11.22 -6.77
CA LEU A 93 11.77 11.25 -8.22
C LEU A 93 11.47 12.69 -8.68
N SER A 94 11.90 13.05 -9.90
CA SER A 94 11.76 14.41 -10.44
C SER A 94 10.34 14.98 -10.31
N ASP A 95 9.36 14.24 -10.77
CA ASP A 95 7.94 14.67 -10.71
C ASP A 95 7.44 14.76 -9.27
N GLY A 96 7.90 13.83 -8.41
CA GLY A 96 7.59 13.84 -6.99
C GLY A 96 8.14 15.07 -6.27
N TRP A 97 9.39 15.42 -6.57
CA TRP A 97 10.00 16.65 -6.03
C TRP A 97 9.25 17.90 -6.45
N GLY A 98 8.93 18.03 -7.75
CA GLY A 98 8.12 19.13 -8.26
C GLY A 98 6.76 19.23 -7.55
N TRP A 99 6.05 18.09 -7.45
CA TRP A 99 4.75 18.02 -6.82
C TRP A 99 4.77 18.40 -5.33
N VAL A 100 5.74 17.90 -4.56
CA VAL A 100 5.92 18.23 -3.14
C VAL A 100 6.15 19.71 -2.92
N ARG A 101 7.00 20.33 -3.75
CA ARG A 101 7.32 21.77 -3.67
C ARG A 101 6.13 22.64 -4.06
N GLU A 102 5.45 22.31 -5.16
CA GLU A 102 4.31 23.06 -5.67
C GLU A 102 3.12 23.05 -4.69
N ASN A 103 2.88 21.91 -4.04
CA ASN A 103 1.77 21.72 -3.12
C ASN A 103 2.15 21.91 -1.63
N ALA A 104 3.40 22.35 -1.35
CA ALA A 104 3.90 22.56 0.00
C ALA A 104 3.70 21.36 0.94
N ILE A 105 3.90 20.14 0.41
CA ILE A 105 3.74 18.89 1.17
C ILE A 105 4.90 18.75 2.16
N ARG A 106 4.60 18.42 3.42
CA ARG A 106 5.58 18.28 4.51
C ARG A 106 5.33 17.05 5.39
N ALA A 107 4.22 16.34 5.16
CA ALA A 107 3.81 15.19 5.95
C ALA A 107 2.75 14.39 5.19
N PRO A 108 2.42 13.16 5.60
CA PRO A 108 1.28 12.40 5.13
C PRO A 108 -0.03 13.20 5.20
N LEU A 109 -0.95 12.93 4.28
CA LEU A 109 -2.28 13.54 4.32
C LEU A 109 -2.97 13.18 5.66
N TYR A 110 -3.66 14.15 6.26
CA TYR A 110 -4.36 14.01 7.55
C TYR A 110 -3.45 14.06 8.79
N TRP A 111 -2.17 14.41 8.66
CA TRP A 111 -1.32 14.68 9.80
C TRP A 111 -1.31 16.19 10.16
N ARG A 112 -1.26 16.48 11.44
CA ARG A 112 -1.08 17.80 12.01
C ARG A 112 -0.39 17.66 13.37
N ASP A 113 0.78 18.22 13.53
CA ASP A 113 1.61 18.06 14.72
C ASP A 113 1.74 16.57 15.11
N ASP A 114 1.36 16.21 16.32
CA ASP A 114 1.33 14.84 16.85
C ASP A 114 -0.02 14.11 16.65
N GLU A 115 -0.94 14.71 15.89
CA GLU A 115 -2.27 14.17 15.63
C GLU A 115 -2.42 13.68 14.19
N GLN A 116 -3.37 12.77 13.99
CA GLN A 116 -3.90 12.37 12.69
C GLN A 116 -5.41 12.43 12.65
N PHE A 117 -5.97 12.82 11.50
CA PHE A 117 -7.41 12.80 11.30
C PHE A 117 -7.88 11.39 10.94
N THR A 118 -8.85 10.89 11.68
CA THR A 118 -9.50 9.59 11.51
C THR A 118 -11.00 9.76 11.29
N HIS A 119 -11.73 8.67 11.09
CA HIS A 119 -13.20 8.71 11.07
C HIS A 119 -13.80 9.11 12.43
N ALA A 120 -13.03 9.07 13.50
CA ALA A 120 -13.38 9.56 14.84
C ALA A 120 -12.88 11.00 15.11
N GLY A 121 -12.51 11.75 14.06
CA GLY A 121 -11.91 13.07 14.16
C GLY A 121 -10.41 13.03 14.41
N TRP A 122 -9.86 14.13 14.92
CA TRP A 122 -8.45 14.24 15.28
C TRP A 122 -8.13 13.37 16.50
N GLN A 123 -7.09 12.56 16.39
CA GLN A 123 -6.63 11.63 17.41
C GLN A 123 -5.10 11.73 17.52
N ALA A 124 -4.56 11.52 18.72
CA ALA A 124 -3.12 11.35 18.88
C ALA A 124 -2.62 10.25 17.93
N ARG A 125 -1.52 10.54 17.23
CA ARG A 125 -0.91 9.60 16.29
C ARG A 125 -0.17 8.51 17.07
N ASP A 126 -0.53 7.24 16.82
CA ASP A 126 0.15 6.10 17.41
C ASP A 126 1.44 5.82 16.61
N PRO A 127 2.64 5.93 17.21
CA PRO A 127 3.90 5.72 16.49
C PRO A 127 4.08 4.29 15.98
N ASP A 128 3.44 3.31 16.59
CA ASP A 128 3.53 1.90 16.21
C ASP A 128 2.54 1.52 15.08
N ALA A 129 1.57 2.37 14.79
CA ALA A 129 0.64 2.13 13.68
C ALA A 129 1.33 2.31 12.32
N PRO A 130 0.92 1.56 11.28
CA PRO A 130 1.39 1.78 9.93
C PRO A 130 1.13 3.19 9.45
N VAL A 131 2.12 3.83 8.83
CA VAL A 131 1.90 5.09 8.12
C VAL A 131 0.94 4.87 6.97
N THR A 132 -0.03 5.78 6.83
CA THR A 132 -1.02 5.73 5.76
C THR A 132 -1.29 7.11 5.17
N HIS A 133 -2.04 7.11 4.05
CA HIS A 133 -2.40 8.33 3.34
C HIS A 133 -1.18 9.06 2.76
N ILE A 134 -0.28 8.28 2.20
CA ILE A 134 0.90 8.74 1.48
C ILE A 134 0.73 8.50 -0.01
N SER A 135 1.42 9.28 -0.82
CA SER A 135 1.54 9.12 -2.27
C SER A 135 2.63 8.11 -2.65
N TYR A 136 2.64 7.68 -3.91
CA TYR A 136 3.74 6.88 -4.44
C TYR A 136 5.08 7.61 -4.33
N PHE A 137 5.09 8.92 -4.60
CA PHE A 137 6.29 9.73 -4.51
C PHE A 137 6.87 9.77 -3.09
N GLU A 138 6.00 9.89 -2.08
CA GLU A 138 6.40 9.85 -0.67
C GLU A 138 6.92 8.46 -0.30
N ALA A 139 6.25 7.39 -0.76
CA ALA A 139 6.66 6.01 -0.52
C ALA A 139 8.05 5.70 -1.08
N ASP A 140 8.35 6.15 -2.31
CA ASP A 140 9.62 5.96 -2.98
C ASP A 140 10.74 6.78 -2.31
N ALA A 141 10.45 8.04 -1.94
CA ALA A 141 11.39 8.90 -1.22
C ALA A 141 11.77 8.34 0.16
N PHE A 142 10.78 7.82 0.91
CA PHE A 142 11.05 7.13 2.18
C PHE A 142 11.92 5.88 1.97
N ALA A 143 11.60 5.06 0.97
CA ALA A 143 12.39 3.86 0.68
C ALA A 143 13.86 4.22 0.34
N SER A 144 14.06 5.27 -0.45
CA SER A 144 15.40 5.81 -0.77
C SER A 144 16.14 6.30 0.48
N TRP A 145 15.47 7.04 1.37
CA TRP A 145 16.03 7.49 2.64
C TRP A 145 16.44 6.34 3.54
N ALA A 146 15.60 5.30 3.61
CA ALA A 146 15.88 4.10 4.40
C ALA A 146 16.97 3.20 3.80
N GLY A 147 17.56 3.55 2.65
CA GLY A 147 18.56 2.73 1.95
C GLY A 147 17.98 1.44 1.33
N HIS A 148 16.71 1.46 1.02
CA HIS A 148 15.94 0.35 0.46
C HIS A 148 15.18 0.78 -0.80
N ARG A 149 14.27 -0.06 -1.27
CA ARG A 149 13.39 0.22 -2.40
C ARG A 149 11.97 -0.28 -2.12
N LEU A 150 11.03 0.13 -2.96
CA LEU A 150 9.73 -0.51 -3.04
C LEU A 150 9.84 -1.87 -3.74
N PRO A 151 9.01 -2.87 -3.37
CA PRO A 151 8.92 -4.12 -4.14
C PRO A 151 8.32 -3.86 -5.52
N THR A 152 8.60 -4.73 -6.48
CA THR A 152 7.75 -4.89 -7.65
C THR A 152 6.44 -5.60 -7.26
N GLU A 153 5.37 -5.43 -8.06
CA GLU A 153 4.13 -6.19 -7.85
C GLU A 153 4.36 -7.70 -7.93
N PHE A 154 5.36 -8.12 -8.70
CA PHE A 154 5.69 -9.53 -8.90
C PHE A 154 6.41 -10.13 -7.69
N GLU A 155 7.35 -9.40 -7.11
CA GLU A 155 8.03 -9.79 -5.86
C GLU A 155 7.02 -9.89 -4.71
N TRP A 156 6.16 -8.88 -4.57
CA TRP A 156 5.13 -8.90 -3.54
C TRP A 156 4.20 -10.10 -3.70
N GLU A 157 3.72 -10.38 -4.93
CA GLU A 157 2.83 -11.51 -5.19
C GLU A 157 3.52 -12.85 -4.98
N ALA A 158 4.81 -12.98 -5.32
CA ALA A 158 5.58 -14.19 -5.08
C ALA A 158 5.68 -14.52 -3.59
N ILE A 159 5.99 -13.53 -2.74
CA ILE A 159 5.96 -13.72 -1.27
C ILE A 159 4.55 -14.07 -0.79
N ALA A 160 3.51 -13.36 -1.28
CA ALA A 160 2.13 -13.62 -0.87
C ALA A 160 1.67 -15.06 -1.16
N ARG A 161 2.10 -15.61 -2.29
CA ARG A 161 1.77 -17.00 -2.69
C ARG A 161 2.60 -18.03 -1.95
N GLY A 162 3.75 -17.63 -1.43
CA GLY A 162 4.74 -18.57 -0.91
C GLY A 162 5.35 -19.46 -2.01
N GLN A 163 6.20 -20.36 -1.58
CA GLN A 163 6.83 -21.35 -2.45
C GLN A 163 6.78 -22.70 -1.75
N GLU A 164 6.23 -23.71 -2.43
CA GLU A 164 6.04 -25.03 -1.85
C GLU A 164 7.37 -25.62 -1.32
N GLY A 165 7.37 -25.98 -0.05
CA GLY A 165 8.54 -26.52 0.64
C GLY A 165 9.58 -25.49 1.13
N GLU A 166 9.45 -24.21 0.76
CA GLU A 166 10.42 -23.17 1.12
C GLU A 166 9.80 -21.99 1.87
N LEU A 167 8.70 -21.42 1.34
CA LEU A 167 8.04 -20.25 1.91
C LEU A 167 6.55 -20.51 2.09
N PRO A 168 5.98 -20.30 3.29
CA PRO A 168 4.54 -20.45 3.50
C PRO A 168 3.77 -19.35 2.73
N ALA A 169 2.62 -19.71 2.18
CA ALA A 169 1.70 -18.75 1.62
C ALA A 169 1.04 -17.91 2.73
N HIS A 170 0.85 -16.61 2.44
CA HIS A 170 0.11 -15.73 3.34
C HIS A 170 -1.40 -15.86 3.07
N ASP A 171 -2.19 -15.87 4.15
CA ASP A 171 -3.65 -15.95 4.04
C ASP A 171 -4.25 -14.61 3.57
N PRO A 172 -4.88 -14.55 2.39
CA PRO A 172 -5.55 -13.34 1.93
C PRO A 172 -6.72 -12.90 2.82
N GLN A 173 -7.23 -13.80 3.66
CA GLN A 173 -8.29 -13.51 4.64
C GLN A 173 -7.72 -13.11 6.01
N GLY A 174 -6.40 -13.18 6.18
CA GLY A 174 -5.70 -12.71 7.39
C GLY A 174 -5.65 -11.19 7.50
N GLY A 175 -5.01 -10.72 8.57
CA GLY A 175 -4.74 -9.32 8.81
C GLY A 175 -5.96 -8.45 9.09
N ASN A 176 -5.73 -7.15 9.17
CA ASN A 176 -6.71 -6.15 9.55
C ASN A 176 -7.51 -5.67 8.33
N GLN A 177 -8.65 -6.30 8.07
CA GLN A 177 -9.59 -5.97 7.02
C GLN A 177 -10.96 -5.60 7.62
N LEU A 178 -11.87 -5.07 6.82
CA LEU A 178 -13.19 -4.65 7.26
C LEU A 178 -14.12 -5.87 7.43
N ASP A 179 -14.50 -6.15 8.68
CA ASP A 179 -15.44 -7.25 9.02
C ASP A 179 -16.83 -6.72 9.33
N ASP A 180 -16.90 -5.61 10.09
CA ASP A 180 -18.11 -5.02 10.63
C ASP A 180 -18.16 -3.52 10.35
N ALA A 181 -19.24 -2.87 10.79
CA ALA A 181 -19.38 -1.42 10.74
C ALA A 181 -18.48 -0.71 11.80
N THR A 182 -17.26 -1.18 11.97
CA THR A 182 -16.25 -0.55 12.82
C THR A 182 -15.44 0.48 12.03
N PRO A 183 -14.90 1.52 12.69
CA PRO A 183 -14.04 2.47 12.02
C PRO A 183 -12.79 1.77 11.46
N PRO A 184 -12.50 1.91 10.17
CA PRO A 184 -11.26 1.40 9.62
C PRO A 184 -10.09 2.19 10.20
N LEU A 185 -9.18 1.48 10.85
CA LEU A 185 -7.97 2.03 11.45
C LEU A 185 -6.82 1.04 11.29
N PRO A 186 -5.69 1.46 10.71
CA PRO A 186 -4.47 0.64 10.65
C PRO A 186 -3.94 0.33 12.05
N ARG A 187 -3.56 -0.92 12.29
CA ARG A 187 -3.14 -1.41 13.61
C ARG A 187 -1.77 -2.06 13.63
N GLY A 188 -1.22 -2.39 12.44
CA GLY A 188 -0.01 -3.17 12.31
C GLY A 188 -0.23 -4.65 12.63
N GLY A 189 0.85 -5.40 12.73
CA GLY A 189 0.79 -6.84 13.07
C GLY A 189 1.61 -7.73 12.17
N GLY A 190 2.28 -7.18 11.16
CA GLY A 190 3.18 -7.94 10.28
C GLY A 190 2.48 -8.72 9.16
N GLU A 191 1.15 -8.74 9.13
CA GLU A 191 0.42 -9.43 8.07
C GLU A 191 0.67 -8.78 6.71
N LEU A 192 0.66 -9.61 5.65
CA LEU A 192 0.87 -9.13 4.29
C LEU A 192 -0.38 -8.44 3.72
N PHE A 193 -1.54 -8.91 4.12
CA PHE A 193 -2.84 -8.36 3.73
C PHE A 193 -3.46 -7.52 4.85
N GLY A 194 -4.21 -6.49 4.45
CA GLY A 194 -4.90 -5.58 5.38
C GLY A 194 -4.07 -4.36 5.76
N ASP A 195 -4.55 -3.61 6.76
CA ASP A 195 -4.05 -2.31 7.21
C ASP A 195 -4.04 -1.24 6.12
N CYS A 196 -3.15 -1.33 5.13
CA CYS A 196 -3.10 -0.40 4.01
C CYS A 196 -2.70 -1.08 2.69
N TRP A 197 -3.16 -0.51 1.58
CA TRP A 197 -2.67 -0.82 0.26
C TRP A 197 -1.20 -0.42 0.13
N GLN A 198 -0.34 -1.35 -0.28
CA GLN A 198 1.10 -1.19 -0.31
C GLN A 198 1.53 -0.79 -1.71
N PHE A 199 2.12 0.40 -1.86
CA PHE A 199 2.69 0.82 -3.14
C PHE A 199 3.81 -0.12 -3.58
N THR A 200 3.78 -0.46 -4.85
CA THR A 200 4.87 -1.15 -5.53
C THR A 200 5.54 -0.20 -6.53
N ARG A 201 6.79 -0.48 -6.92
CA ARG A 201 7.48 0.27 -7.98
C ARG A 201 7.00 -0.08 -9.39
N SER A 202 6.02 -0.95 -9.53
CA SER A 202 5.49 -1.37 -10.82
C SER A 202 4.49 -0.36 -11.37
N GLY A 203 4.74 0.12 -12.59
CA GLY A 203 3.73 0.86 -13.34
C GLY A 203 2.52 -0.05 -13.65
N TYR A 204 1.33 0.50 -13.60
CA TYR A 204 0.11 -0.23 -13.94
C TYR A 204 0.01 -0.40 -15.46
N LEU A 205 0.48 -1.52 -15.94
CA LEU A 205 0.52 -1.90 -17.35
C LEU A 205 -0.22 -3.23 -17.58
N PRO A 206 -0.66 -3.51 -18.82
CA PRO A 206 -1.28 -4.80 -19.14
C PRO A 206 -0.30 -5.94 -18.98
N TYR A 207 -0.74 -7.05 -18.41
CA TYR A 207 0.03 -8.29 -18.43
C TYR A 207 0.20 -8.83 -19.86
N PRO A 208 1.24 -9.64 -20.13
CA PRO A 208 1.43 -10.24 -21.44
C PRO A 208 0.15 -10.94 -21.92
N ARG A 209 -0.31 -10.61 -23.14
CA ARG A 209 -1.56 -11.12 -23.73
C ARG A 209 -2.85 -10.69 -23.03
N PHE A 210 -2.81 -9.65 -22.23
CA PHE A 210 -4.02 -9.05 -21.67
C PHE A 210 -4.98 -8.63 -22.81
N GLN A 211 -6.25 -8.93 -22.63
CA GLN A 211 -7.32 -8.43 -23.45
C GLN A 211 -8.46 -8.00 -22.52
N PRO A 212 -8.95 -6.75 -22.65
CA PRO A 212 -10.10 -6.33 -21.86
C PRO A 212 -11.31 -7.20 -22.18
N ALA A 213 -12.13 -7.47 -21.17
CA ALA A 213 -13.39 -8.17 -21.37
C ALA A 213 -14.30 -7.38 -22.34
N GLU A 214 -15.18 -8.06 -23.05
CA GLU A 214 -16.15 -7.40 -23.92
C GLU A 214 -17.19 -6.61 -23.12
N GLY A 215 -17.63 -5.48 -23.67
CA GLY A 215 -18.66 -4.62 -23.09
C GLY A 215 -18.18 -3.77 -21.93
N ALA A 216 -19.13 -3.27 -21.12
CA ALA A 216 -18.87 -2.29 -20.06
C ALA A 216 -17.91 -2.78 -18.97
N VAL A 217 -17.79 -4.09 -18.76
CA VAL A 217 -16.87 -4.67 -17.74
C VAL A 217 -15.41 -4.43 -18.12
N GLY A 218 -15.05 -4.57 -19.40
CA GLY A 218 -13.69 -4.37 -19.88
C GLY A 218 -13.28 -2.91 -20.06
N GLU A 219 -14.24 -1.99 -20.00
CA GLU A 219 -13.93 -0.56 -20.14
C GLU A 219 -13.23 0.04 -18.93
N TYR A 220 -13.34 -0.58 -17.75
CA TYR A 220 -12.87 0.06 -16.52
C TYR A 220 -11.34 -0.06 -16.37
N ASN A 221 -10.79 -1.27 -16.31
CA ASN A 221 -9.39 -1.46 -15.94
C ASN A 221 -8.39 -1.07 -17.03
N GLY A 222 -8.60 -1.52 -18.25
CA GLY A 222 -7.66 -1.35 -19.37
C GLY A 222 -7.33 0.11 -19.70
N LYS A 223 -8.31 1.00 -19.67
CA LYS A 223 -8.10 2.42 -19.98
C LYS A 223 -7.30 3.20 -18.94
N PHE A 224 -7.16 2.65 -17.74
CA PHE A 224 -6.36 3.26 -16.66
C PHE A 224 -4.91 2.79 -16.64
N MET A 225 -4.50 1.89 -17.53
CA MET A 225 -3.13 1.37 -17.62
C MET A 225 -2.18 2.40 -18.24
N SER A 226 -2.12 3.59 -17.63
CA SER A 226 -1.28 4.70 -18.06
C SER A 226 -0.98 5.64 -16.89
N GLY A 227 0.31 5.82 -16.56
CA GLY A 227 0.75 6.78 -15.54
C GLY A 227 0.33 6.47 -14.12
N GLN A 228 -0.17 5.27 -13.84
CA GLN A 228 -0.54 4.83 -12.49
C GLN A 228 0.43 3.76 -11.99
N PHE A 229 0.44 3.54 -10.68
CA PHE A 229 1.26 2.52 -10.03
C PHE A 229 0.39 1.47 -9.36
N VAL A 230 0.88 0.22 -9.35
CA VAL A 230 0.18 -0.90 -8.73
C VAL A 230 0.34 -0.86 -7.22
N LEU A 231 -0.75 -1.14 -6.52
CA LEU A 231 -0.75 -1.39 -5.08
C LEU A 231 -1.26 -2.82 -4.82
N LYS A 232 -0.68 -3.45 -3.79
CA LYS A 232 -0.99 -4.83 -3.40
C LYS A 232 -1.46 -4.87 -1.95
N GLY A 233 -2.08 -5.97 -1.57
CA GLY A 233 -2.39 -6.32 -0.18
C GLY A 233 -3.86 -6.19 0.19
N ALA A 234 -4.34 -5.10 0.49
CA ALA A 234 -5.67 -4.70 0.95
C ALA A 234 -5.52 -3.62 2.03
N SER A 235 -6.60 -3.01 2.47
CA SER A 235 -6.59 -2.06 3.58
C SER A 235 -7.60 -2.43 4.66
N CYS A 236 -7.52 -1.77 5.81
CA CYS A 236 -8.51 -1.87 6.87
C CYS A 236 -9.93 -1.45 6.45
N ALA A 237 -10.08 -0.82 5.28
CA ALA A 237 -11.37 -0.47 4.67
C ALA A 237 -11.79 -1.44 3.55
N THR A 238 -11.02 -2.49 3.29
CA THR A 238 -11.33 -3.52 2.30
C THR A 238 -12.15 -4.63 2.98
N ALA A 239 -13.31 -4.95 2.44
CA ALA A 239 -14.16 -6.00 2.97
C ALA A 239 -13.43 -7.37 2.95
N ARG A 240 -13.47 -8.10 4.06
CA ARG A 240 -12.90 -9.45 4.13
C ARG A 240 -13.56 -10.35 3.10
N GLY A 241 -12.78 -11.21 2.47
CA GLY A 241 -13.23 -12.04 1.35
C GLY A 241 -12.95 -11.44 -0.02
N HIS A 242 -12.52 -10.16 -0.09
CA HIS A 242 -12.23 -9.50 -1.36
C HIS A 242 -10.75 -9.59 -1.76
N SER A 243 -9.86 -9.87 -0.82
CA SER A 243 -8.41 -9.86 -1.03
C SER A 243 -7.89 -11.11 -1.73
N ARG A 244 -6.90 -10.96 -2.58
CA ARG A 244 -6.20 -12.03 -3.31
C ARG A 244 -4.76 -11.60 -3.58
N ALA A 245 -3.84 -12.56 -3.65
CA ALA A 245 -2.44 -12.27 -4.03
C ALA A 245 -2.34 -11.64 -5.43
N SER A 246 -3.21 -12.03 -6.37
CA SER A 246 -3.26 -11.47 -7.72
C SER A 246 -3.92 -10.10 -7.82
N TYR A 247 -4.66 -9.62 -6.80
CA TYR A 247 -5.37 -8.36 -6.86
C TYR A 247 -4.40 -7.21 -7.18
N ARG A 248 -4.78 -6.37 -8.15
CA ARG A 248 -4.03 -5.19 -8.59
C ARG A 248 -4.89 -3.95 -8.40
N ASN A 249 -4.68 -3.24 -7.28
CA ASN A 249 -5.20 -1.90 -7.10
C ASN A 249 -4.25 -0.89 -7.77
N PHE A 250 -4.72 0.29 -8.14
CA PHE A 250 -3.90 1.25 -8.88
C PHE A 250 -4.33 2.68 -8.59
N PHE A 251 -3.34 3.59 -8.47
CA PHE A 251 -3.56 5.01 -8.28
C PHE A 251 -2.52 5.82 -9.05
N TYR A 252 -2.88 7.08 -9.38
CA TYR A 252 -1.92 8.06 -9.85
C TYR A 252 -0.88 8.35 -8.74
N PRO A 253 0.38 8.64 -9.09
CA PRO A 253 1.48 8.70 -8.12
C PRO A 253 1.34 9.82 -7.07
N HIS A 254 0.52 10.83 -7.29
CA HIS A 254 0.25 11.93 -6.34
C HIS A 254 -0.96 11.67 -5.42
N GLN A 255 -1.76 10.63 -5.69
CA GLN A 255 -2.98 10.34 -4.93
C GLN A 255 -2.66 9.70 -3.58
N ARG A 256 -3.28 10.19 -2.50
CA ARG A 256 -2.98 9.77 -1.13
C ARG A 256 -4.15 9.77 -0.13
N TRP A 257 -5.40 9.93 -0.60
CA TRP A 257 -6.58 9.92 0.30
C TRP A 257 -7.00 8.50 0.72
N GLN A 258 -6.52 7.48 0.05
CA GLN A 258 -6.77 6.09 0.40
C GLN A 258 -5.87 5.65 1.57
N PHE A 259 -6.18 4.49 2.19
CA PHE A 259 -5.25 3.86 3.12
C PHE A 259 -4.09 3.23 2.31
N THR A 260 -3.19 4.08 1.85
CA THR A 260 -2.00 3.72 1.09
C THR A 260 -0.78 3.80 1.99
N GLY A 261 0.11 2.82 1.94
CA GLY A 261 1.29 2.74 2.81
C GLY A 261 2.48 2.07 2.11
N VAL A 262 3.48 1.71 2.89
CA VAL A 262 4.78 1.21 2.42
C VAL A 262 5.16 -0.10 3.10
N ARG A 263 5.62 -1.03 2.29
CA ARG A 263 6.45 -2.17 2.72
C ARG A 263 7.75 -2.14 1.92
N LEU A 264 8.87 -2.22 2.61
CA LEU A 264 10.19 -2.10 1.98
C LEU A 264 10.63 -3.43 1.35
N ALA A 265 11.49 -3.33 0.34
CA ALA A 265 12.21 -4.44 -0.26
C ALA A 265 13.70 -4.10 -0.42
N LYS A 266 14.53 -5.11 -0.57
CA LYS A 266 15.96 -4.98 -0.86
C LYS A 266 16.43 -6.11 -1.75
N ASP A 267 17.50 -5.87 -2.51
CA ASP A 267 18.24 -6.91 -3.25
C ASP A 267 19.14 -7.68 -2.28
N ILE A 268 19.39 -8.97 -2.53
CA ILE A 268 20.23 -9.84 -1.71
C ILE A 268 21.16 -10.71 -2.56
#